data_715fa5b5f7e46b24e4e83c0b88d97786
#
_entry.id   715fa5b5f7e46b24e4e83c0b88d97786
#
_cell.length_a   1.000
_cell.length_b   1.000
_cell.length_c   1.000
_cell.angle_alpha   90.00
_cell.angle_beta   90.00
_cell.angle_gamma   90.00
#
_symmetry.space_group_name_H-M   'P 1'
#
loop_
_entity.id
_entity.type
_entity.pdbx_description
1 polymer ?
#
loop_
_entity_poly.entity_id
_entity_poly.type
_entity_poly.pdbx_seq_one_letter_code
_entity_poly.pdbx_strand_id
1 'polypeptide(L)'
;MSENLDDVFFDYTFKILNYAVEFANSPGYASLRMTDILEKTVELSSRIEGISRTVFYGQVMEKFENRKIMSERKSHETFLDELMVMFIEEWRNKIRP
;
A
#
# COMPACT_ATOMS: atom_id res chain seq x y z
N MET A 1 1.33 -24.63 -10.73
CA MET A 1 0.66 -23.44 -11.25
C MET A 1 1.48 -22.21 -10.91
N SER A 2 1.84 -21.44 -11.89
CA SER A 2 2.66 -20.25 -11.64
C SER A 2 1.78 -19.04 -11.36
N GLU A 3 2.18 -18.27 -10.36
CA GLU A 3 1.55 -16.99 -10.07
C GLU A 3 2.05 -15.97 -11.09
N ASN A 4 1.18 -15.06 -11.49
CA ASN A 4 1.64 -13.98 -12.36
C ASN A 4 2.30 -12.87 -11.52
N LEU A 5 3.14 -12.09 -12.18
CA LEU A 5 3.91 -11.05 -11.50
C LEU A 5 3.00 -10.02 -10.82
N ASP A 6 1.89 -9.67 -11.44
CA ASP A 6 0.97 -8.68 -10.89
C ASP A 6 0.40 -9.14 -9.53
N ASP A 7 0.03 -10.41 -9.44
CA ASP A 7 -0.50 -10.95 -8.17
C ASP A 7 0.57 -11.02 -7.10
N VAL A 8 1.78 -11.46 -7.47
CA VAL A 8 2.90 -11.53 -6.53
C VAL A 8 3.23 -10.13 -6.00
N PHE A 9 3.27 -9.16 -6.88
CA PHE A 9 3.56 -7.78 -6.51
C PHE A 9 2.48 -7.22 -5.57
N PHE A 10 1.22 -7.47 -5.89
CA PHE A 10 0.10 -7.01 -5.05
C PHE A 10 0.20 -7.61 -3.65
N ASP A 11 0.42 -8.93 -3.56
CA ASP A 11 0.54 -9.61 -2.27
C ASP A 11 1.69 -9.05 -1.45
N TYR A 12 2.79 -8.72 -2.10
CA TYR A 12 3.96 -8.16 -1.44
C TYR A 12 3.67 -6.75 -0.88
N THR A 13 3.06 -5.90 -1.69
CA THR A 13 2.73 -4.55 -1.24
C THR A 13 1.70 -4.58 -0.10
N PHE A 14 0.74 -5.49 -0.17
CA PHE A 14 -0.25 -5.65 0.88
C PHE A 14 0.42 -6.10 2.19
N LYS A 15 1.39 -6.99 2.10
CA LYS A 15 2.14 -7.44 3.27
C LYS A 15 2.91 -6.29 3.91
N ILE A 16 3.52 -5.42 3.12
CA ILE A 16 4.21 -4.23 3.64
C ILE A 16 3.22 -3.33 4.38
N LEU A 17 2.03 -3.13 3.81
CA LEU A 17 1.00 -2.34 4.47
C LEU A 17 0.61 -2.95 5.82
N ASN A 18 0.46 -4.27 5.88
CA ASN A 18 0.13 -4.95 7.13
C ASN A 18 1.21 -4.72 8.19
N TYR A 19 2.47 -4.73 7.81
CA TYR A 19 3.56 -4.41 8.75
C TYR A 19 3.46 -2.96 9.25
N ALA A 20 3.15 -2.02 8.37
CA ALA A 20 2.98 -0.63 8.78
C ALA A 20 1.86 -0.49 9.81
N VAL A 21 0.76 -1.18 9.59
CA VAL A 21 -0.38 -1.17 10.54
C VAL A 21 0.02 -1.81 11.87
N GLU A 22 0.71 -2.94 11.82
CA GLU A 22 1.16 -3.63 13.02
C GLU A 22 2.04 -2.75 13.89
N PHE A 23 2.94 -1.98 13.28
CA PHE A 23 3.87 -1.13 14.01
C PHE A 23 3.29 0.24 14.37
N ALA A 24 2.07 0.55 13.95
CA ALA A 24 1.49 1.87 14.18
C ALA A 24 1.33 2.19 15.66
N ASN A 25 1.14 1.17 16.50
CA ASN A 25 0.98 1.34 17.95
C ASN A 25 2.29 1.13 18.71
N SER A 26 3.37 0.80 18.01
CA SER A 26 4.67 0.61 18.64
C SER A 26 5.41 1.94 18.76
N PRO A 27 6.23 2.13 19.80
CA PRO A 27 7.05 3.34 19.88
C PRO A 27 8.09 3.37 18.77
N GLY A 28 8.50 4.57 18.39
CA GLY A 28 9.53 4.77 17.38
C GLY A 28 8.96 4.98 15.98
N TYR A 29 9.81 4.80 14.99
CA TYR A 29 9.52 5.19 13.61
C TYR A 29 9.26 3.99 12.69
N ALA A 30 9.08 2.79 13.24
CA ALA A 30 8.94 1.59 12.43
C ALA A 30 7.76 1.68 11.45
N SER A 31 6.61 2.14 11.93
CA SER A 31 5.44 2.27 11.07
C SER A 31 5.67 3.28 9.94
N LEU A 32 6.27 4.42 10.26
CA LEU A 32 6.57 5.44 9.25
C LEU A 32 7.56 4.92 8.21
N ARG A 33 8.56 4.17 8.65
CA ARG A 33 9.55 3.58 7.74
C ARG A 33 8.91 2.54 6.82
N MET A 34 8.02 1.70 7.35
CA MET A 34 7.31 0.72 6.54
C MET A 34 6.39 1.42 5.54
N THR A 35 5.78 2.52 5.95
CA THR A 35 4.93 3.31 5.06
C THR A 35 5.75 3.91 3.92
N ASP A 36 6.96 4.40 4.20
CA ASP A 36 7.85 4.90 3.16
C ASP A 36 8.26 3.79 2.18
N ILE A 37 8.54 2.60 2.70
CA ILE A 37 8.88 1.45 1.86
C ILE A 37 7.69 1.11 0.95
N LEU A 38 6.48 1.16 1.50
CA LEU A 38 5.28 0.92 0.70
C LEU A 38 5.16 1.93 -0.44
N GLU A 39 5.36 3.20 -0.13
CA GLU A 39 5.31 4.26 -1.15
C GLU A 39 6.31 4.00 -2.26
N LYS A 40 7.55 3.70 -1.90
CA LYS A 40 8.61 3.44 -2.88
C LYS A 40 8.29 2.20 -3.71
N THR A 41 7.73 1.17 -3.09
CA THR A 41 7.37 -0.06 -3.78
C THR A 41 6.24 0.19 -4.78
N VAL A 42 5.21 0.92 -4.37
CA VAL A 42 4.09 1.25 -5.27
C VAL A 42 4.58 2.13 -6.42
N GLU A 43 5.44 3.09 -6.14
CA GLU A 43 6.04 3.94 -7.16
C GLU A 43 6.78 3.11 -8.21
N LEU A 44 7.45 2.05 -7.77
CA LEU A 44 8.19 1.15 -8.65
C LEU A 44 7.27 0.42 -9.63
N SER A 45 6.00 0.23 -9.29
CA SER A 45 5.05 -0.51 -10.13
C SER A 45 4.97 0.02 -11.55
N SER A 46 5.15 1.33 -11.73
CA SER A 46 5.07 1.96 -13.05
C SER A 46 6.25 1.60 -13.96
N ARG A 47 7.30 1.00 -13.39
CA ARG A 47 8.53 0.66 -14.12
C ARG A 47 8.68 -0.83 -14.36
N ILE A 48 7.73 -1.64 -13.91
CA ILE A 48 7.82 -3.10 -14.01
C ILE A 48 6.81 -3.58 -15.04
N GLU A 49 7.28 -4.24 -16.08
CA GLU A 49 6.39 -4.88 -17.05
C GLU A 49 5.66 -6.03 -16.38
N GLY A 50 4.40 -6.21 -16.75
CA GLY A 50 3.58 -7.28 -16.20
C GLY A 50 2.70 -6.83 -15.04
N ILE A 51 2.90 -5.61 -14.54
CA ILE A 51 2.01 -5.05 -13.53
C ILE A 51 0.81 -4.42 -14.23
N SER A 52 -0.38 -4.92 -13.92
CA SER A 52 -1.60 -4.49 -14.61
C SER A 52 -2.54 -3.63 -13.78
N ARG A 53 -2.33 -3.54 -12.46
CA ARG A 53 -3.19 -2.74 -11.58
C ARG A 53 -2.79 -1.26 -11.55
N THR A 54 -2.55 -0.68 -12.73
CA THR A 54 -2.01 0.68 -12.80
C THR A 54 -2.96 1.74 -12.25
N VAL A 55 -4.26 1.57 -12.45
CA VAL A 55 -5.26 2.50 -11.91
C VAL A 55 -5.26 2.44 -10.38
N PHE A 56 -5.23 1.23 -9.82
CA PHE A 56 -5.20 1.04 -8.38
C PHE A 56 -3.95 1.68 -7.76
N TYR A 57 -2.78 1.40 -8.33
CA TYR A 57 -1.53 1.96 -7.78
C TYR A 57 -1.47 3.48 -7.96
N GLY A 58 -2.06 4.00 -9.03
CA GLY A 58 -2.19 5.44 -9.21
C GLY A 58 -3.00 6.09 -8.09
N GLN A 59 -4.10 5.45 -7.72
CA GLN A 59 -4.94 5.93 -6.62
C GLN A 59 -4.21 5.86 -5.28
N VAL A 60 -3.43 4.81 -5.05
CA VAL A 60 -2.61 4.69 -3.84
C VAL A 60 -1.58 5.80 -3.78
N MET A 61 -0.90 6.09 -4.90
CA MET A 61 0.08 7.17 -4.95
C MET A 61 -0.54 8.54 -4.70
N GLU A 62 -1.75 8.75 -5.19
CA GLU A 62 -2.49 9.99 -4.93
C GLU A 62 -2.74 10.17 -3.43
N LYS A 63 -3.09 9.09 -2.73
CA LYS A 63 -3.23 9.12 -1.29
C LYS A 63 -1.93 9.51 -0.60
N PHE A 64 -0.79 8.99 -1.05
CA PHE A 64 0.50 9.33 -0.48
C PHE A 64 0.84 10.80 -0.67
N GLU A 65 0.55 11.36 -1.83
CA GLU A 65 0.79 12.77 -2.09
C GLU A 65 -0.03 13.67 -1.17
N ASN A 66 -1.29 13.31 -0.96
CA ASN A 66 -2.16 14.06 -0.05
C ASN A 66 -1.69 13.96 1.39
N ARG A 67 -1.11 12.81 1.79
CA ARG A 67 -0.58 12.61 3.12
C ARG A 67 0.56 13.57 3.47
N LYS A 68 1.37 13.95 2.49
CA LYS A 68 2.55 14.79 2.72
C LYS A 68 2.22 16.15 3.33
N ILE A 69 0.95 16.54 3.32
CA ILE A 69 0.51 17.80 3.91
C ILE A 69 0.16 17.61 5.39
N MET A 70 0.05 16.37 5.88
CA MET A 70 -0.41 16.06 7.23
C MET A 70 0.74 15.52 8.08
N SER A 71 0.92 16.08 9.28
CA SER A 71 2.04 15.69 10.15
C SER A 71 1.59 15.10 11.49
N GLU A 72 0.29 15.00 11.76
CA GLU A 72 -0.21 14.50 13.03
C GLU A 72 -0.27 12.97 13.06
N ARG A 73 0.00 12.40 14.25
CA ARG A 73 -0.03 10.96 14.46
C ARG A 73 -1.40 10.34 14.14
N LYS A 74 -2.48 11.01 14.54
CA LYS A 74 -3.83 10.55 14.26
C LYS A 74 -4.09 10.47 12.75
N SER A 75 -3.54 11.42 12.01
CA SER A 75 -3.64 11.42 10.55
C SER A 75 -2.92 10.23 9.94
N HIS A 76 -1.81 9.80 10.54
CA HIS A 76 -1.08 8.63 10.07
C HIS A 76 -1.91 7.35 10.23
N GLU A 77 -2.54 7.17 11.38
CA GLU A 77 -3.39 6.00 11.62
C GLU A 77 -4.59 5.99 10.66
N THR A 78 -5.24 7.14 10.49
CA THR A 78 -6.35 7.26 9.56
C THR A 78 -5.91 6.96 8.13
N PHE A 79 -4.75 7.45 7.74
CA PHE A 79 -4.18 7.19 6.42
C PHE A 79 -3.98 5.69 6.19
N LEU A 80 -3.40 4.99 7.17
CA LEU A 80 -3.20 3.55 7.07
C LEU A 80 -4.52 2.79 6.98
N ASP A 81 -5.53 3.22 7.75
CA ASP A 81 -6.84 2.60 7.69
C ASP A 81 -7.48 2.77 6.31
N GLU A 82 -7.34 3.94 5.71
CA GLU A 82 -7.86 4.19 4.37
C GLU A 82 -7.15 3.33 3.33
N LEU A 83 -5.84 3.18 3.46
CA LEU A 83 -5.09 2.29 2.57
C LEU A 83 -5.54 0.84 2.73
N MET A 84 -5.78 0.40 3.96
CA MET A 84 -6.27 -0.97 4.20
C MET A 84 -7.59 -1.21 3.49
N VAL A 85 -8.51 -0.26 3.55
CA VAL A 85 -9.79 -0.37 2.85
C VAL A 85 -9.56 -0.52 1.34
N MET A 86 -8.69 0.31 0.78
CA MET A 86 -8.37 0.26 -0.66
C MET A 86 -7.81 -1.10 -1.05
N PHE A 87 -6.85 -1.61 -0.29
CA PHE A 87 -6.21 -2.89 -0.59
C PHE A 87 -7.17 -4.06 -0.43
N ILE A 88 -8.01 -4.03 0.59
CA ILE A 88 -9.00 -5.09 0.82
C ILE A 88 -10.02 -5.11 -0.33
N GLU A 89 -10.48 -3.95 -0.76
CA GLU A 89 -11.42 -3.88 -1.88
C GLU A 89 -10.80 -4.37 -3.18
N GLU A 90 -9.55 -4.03 -3.42
CA GLU A 90 -8.84 -4.51 -4.60
C GLU A 90 -8.64 -6.03 -4.54
N TRP A 91 -8.31 -6.55 -3.38
CA TRP A 91 -8.17 -7.99 -3.17
C TRP A 91 -9.49 -8.73 -3.43
N ARG A 92 -10.60 -8.18 -2.95
CA ARG A 92 -11.92 -8.77 -3.20
C ARG A 92 -12.26 -8.79 -4.68
N ASN A 93 -11.94 -7.73 -5.39
CA ASN A 93 -12.19 -7.66 -6.83
C ASN A 93 -11.38 -8.70 -7.59
N LYS A 94 -10.18 -9.01 -7.13
CA LYS A 94 -9.33 -10.04 -7.71
C LYS A 94 -9.98 -11.42 -7.61
N ILE A 95 -10.67 -11.71 -6.51
CA ILE A 95 -11.27 -13.02 -6.26
C ILE A 95 -12.59 -13.21 -7.01
N ARG A 96 -13.30 -12.14 -7.27
CA ARG A 96 -14.58 -12.21 -7.96
C ARG A 96 -14.40 -12.59 -9.42
N PRO A 97 -15.19 -13.56 -9.91
CA PRO A 97 -15.13 -13.93 -11.31
C PRO A 97 -15.63 -12.82 -12.23
#